data_29450a2434a9c4ff791f42532db019b1
#
_entry.id   29450a2434a9c4ff791f42532db019b1
#
_cell.length_a   1.000
_cell.length_b   1.000
_cell.length_c   1.000
_cell.angle_alpha   90.00
_cell.angle_beta   90.00
_cell.angle_gamma   90.00
#
_symmetry.space_group_name_H-M   'P 1'
#
loop_
_entity.id
_entity.type
_entity.pdbx_description
1 polymer ?
#
loop_
_entity_poly.entity_id
_entity_poly.type
_entity_poly.pdbx_seq_one_letter_code
_entity_poly.pdbx_strand_id
1 'polypeptide(L)'
;MRVALIDPLGYLDFVAVMKHARLVVTDSGGIQEETTCLGIPCVTVRENTERPVTVEHGTNTLAGTTAPQIRAAIRRQLQRPAEAVAPEKWDGHAAERIVDVLVRASAAPAKARADRLAIDGRRPGFTVDANVPEAIPA
;
A
#
# COMPACT_ATOMS: atom_id res chain seq x y z
N MET A 1 31.43 -5.45 -7.57
CA MET A 1 30.14 -4.94 -7.06
C MET A 1 30.46 -3.97 -5.94
N ARG A 2 29.92 -2.75 -5.97
CA ARG A 2 30.13 -1.74 -4.91
C ARG A 2 28.86 -1.70 -4.06
N VAL A 3 28.99 -1.90 -2.77
CA VAL A 3 27.92 -1.77 -1.77
C VAL A 3 28.27 -0.58 -0.88
N ALA A 4 27.34 0.31 -0.66
CA ALA A 4 27.43 1.40 0.30
C ALA A 4 26.44 1.15 1.43
N LEU A 5 26.92 1.19 2.67
CA LEU A 5 26.09 1.26 3.87
C LEU A 5 26.05 2.72 4.28
N ILE A 6 24.85 3.24 4.47
CA ILE A 6 24.63 4.63 4.84
C ILE A 6 23.72 4.69 6.06
N ASP A 7 23.80 5.77 6.81
CA ASP A 7 22.87 6.06 7.89
C ASP A 7 21.46 6.29 7.34
N PRO A 8 20.42 6.15 8.17
CA PRO A 8 19.05 6.44 7.76
C PRO A 8 18.93 7.86 7.20
N LEU A 9 18.32 7.98 6.02
CA LEU A 9 18.08 9.25 5.36
C LEU A 9 16.79 9.90 5.88
N GLY A 10 16.75 11.23 5.81
CA GLY A 10 15.49 11.96 5.93
C GLY A 10 14.53 11.59 4.80
N TYR A 11 13.22 11.77 5.02
CA TYR A 11 12.19 11.33 4.07
C TYR A 11 12.40 11.87 2.65
N LEU A 12 12.67 13.16 2.51
CA LEU A 12 12.86 13.80 1.20
C LEU A 12 14.09 13.26 0.46
N ASP A 13 15.19 13.06 1.19
CA ASP A 13 16.42 12.50 0.62
C ASP A 13 16.22 11.04 0.21
N PHE A 14 15.50 10.26 1.04
CA PHE A 14 15.17 8.88 0.73
C PHE A 14 14.32 8.77 -0.53
N VAL A 15 13.27 9.58 -0.67
CA VAL A 15 12.42 9.63 -1.87
C VAL A 15 13.24 10.06 -3.09
N ALA A 16 14.16 11.02 -2.95
CA ALA A 16 15.03 11.44 -4.05
C ALA A 16 15.94 10.30 -4.52
N VAL A 17 16.56 9.55 -3.61
CA VAL A 17 17.36 8.37 -3.93
C VAL A 17 16.50 7.30 -4.62
N MET A 18 15.33 7.02 -4.07
CA MET A 18 14.40 6.03 -4.60
C MET A 18 13.96 6.38 -6.03
N LYS A 19 13.63 7.65 -6.29
CA LYS A 19 13.23 8.14 -7.62
C LYS A 19 14.28 7.89 -8.71
N HIS A 20 15.56 7.83 -8.35
CA HIS A 20 16.67 7.57 -9.28
C HIS A 20 17.13 6.10 -9.25
N ALA A 21 16.51 5.25 -8.46
CA ALA A 21 16.85 3.84 -8.39
C ALA A 21 16.36 3.08 -9.64
N ARG A 22 17.17 2.14 -10.12
CA ARG A 22 16.75 1.20 -11.18
C ARG A 22 15.81 0.13 -10.66
N LEU A 23 15.87 -0.13 -9.37
CA LEU A 23 15.07 -1.13 -8.67
C LEU A 23 15.15 -0.84 -7.16
N VAL A 24 14.05 -1.04 -6.47
CA VAL A 24 13.97 -1.03 -5.01
C VAL A 24 13.69 -2.44 -4.50
N VAL A 25 14.42 -2.87 -3.48
CA VAL A 25 14.17 -4.14 -2.76
C VAL A 25 13.81 -3.81 -1.33
N THR A 26 12.64 -4.24 -0.88
CA THR A 26 12.09 -3.84 0.43
C THR A 26 11.17 -4.90 1.01
N ASP A 27 10.87 -4.81 2.29
CA ASP A 27 9.78 -5.52 2.96
C ASP A 27 8.66 -4.57 3.45
N SER A 28 8.83 -3.26 3.24
CA SER A 28 7.93 -2.20 3.70
C SER A 28 6.70 -2.05 2.80
N GLY A 29 5.49 -2.05 3.40
CA GLY A 29 4.23 -1.77 2.70
C GLY A 29 4.17 -0.36 2.10
N GLY A 30 4.64 0.66 2.83
CA GLY A 30 4.67 2.05 2.34
C GLY A 30 5.54 2.23 1.11
N ILE A 31 6.73 1.62 1.10
CA ILE A 31 7.64 1.70 -0.05
C ILE A 31 7.05 1.02 -1.30
N GLN A 32 6.24 -0.04 -1.14
CA GLN A 32 5.50 -0.65 -2.26
C GLN A 32 4.54 0.35 -2.93
N GLU A 33 3.86 1.17 -2.13
CA GLU A 33 2.95 2.22 -2.62
C GLU A 33 3.73 3.36 -3.28
N GLU A 34 4.77 3.85 -2.61
CA GLU A 34 5.62 4.95 -3.11
C GLU A 34 6.31 4.60 -4.43
N THR A 35 6.89 3.40 -4.54
CA THR A 35 7.50 2.93 -5.78
C THR A 35 6.50 2.78 -6.92
N THR A 36 5.28 2.34 -6.61
CA THR A 36 4.17 2.26 -7.58
C THR A 36 3.79 3.65 -8.08
N CYS A 37 3.62 4.64 -7.19
CA CYS A 37 3.34 6.03 -7.56
C CYS A 37 4.46 6.64 -8.42
N LEU A 38 5.71 6.31 -8.14
CA LEU A 38 6.88 6.83 -8.84
C LEU A 38 7.21 6.05 -10.13
N GLY A 39 6.55 4.93 -10.38
CA GLY A 39 6.84 4.06 -11.53
C GLY A 39 8.18 3.31 -11.39
N ILE A 40 8.69 3.13 -10.18
CA ILE A 40 9.97 2.46 -9.92
C ILE A 40 9.75 0.96 -9.74
N PRO A 41 10.47 0.09 -10.44
CA PRO A 41 10.42 -1.35 -10.22
C PRO A 41 10.70 -1.71 -8.76
N CYS A 42 9.84 -2.55 -8.16
CA CYS A 42 9.94 -2.93 -6.76
C CYS A 42 9.95 -4.47 -6.61
N VAL A 43 10.77 -4.97 -5.72
CA VAL A 43 10.80 -6.37 -5.29
C VAL A 43 10.54 -6.40 -3.78
N THR A 44 9.42 -6.99 -3.39
CA THR A 44 9.07 -7.15 -1.98
C THR A 44 9.51 -8.51 -1.46
N VAL A 45 10.34 -8.50 -0.41
CA VAL A 45 10.93 -9.69 0.22
C VAL A 45 9.95 -10.23 1.27
N ARG A 46 8.78 -10.69 0.82
CA ARG A 46 7.70 -11.25 1.63
C ARG A 46 6.94 -12.32 0.84
N GLU A 47 6.26 -13.22 1.55
CA GLU A 47 5.37 -14.23 0.95
C GLU A 47 4.01 -13.63 0.54
N ASN A 48 3.58 -12.57 1.22
CA ASN A 48 2.31 -11.89 0.97
C ASN A 48 2.44 -10.38 1.14
N THR A 49 1.39 -9.65 0.77
CA THR A 49 1.29 -8.21 0.97
C THR A 49 -0.14 -7.80 1.31
N GLU A 50 -0.28 -6.80 2.15
CA GLU A 50 -1.52 -6.08 2.42
C GLU A 50 -1.79 -4.97 1.37
N ARG A 51 -0.95 -4.88 0.34
CA ARG A 51 -1.05 -3.92 -0.76
C ARG A 51 -1.16 -4.63 -2.12
N PRO A 52 -2.18 -5.50 -2.35
CA PRO A 52 -2.28 -6.31 -3.57
C PRO A 52 -2.30 -5.46 -4.85
N VAL A 53 -2.89 -4.26 -4.80
CA VAL A 53 -2.96 -3.33 -5.93
C VAL A 53 -1.58 -2.96 -6.48
N THR A 54 -0.53 -2.94 -5.66
CA THR A 54 0.84 -2.64 -6.10
C THR A 54 1.45 -3.77 -6.95
N VAL A 55 0.95 -5.00 -6.77
CA VAL A 55 1.37 -6.19 -7.53
C VAL A 55 0.52 -6.37 -8.80
N GLU A 56 -0.79 -6.16 -8.67
CA GLU A 56 -1.76 -6.37 -9.76
C GLU A 56 -1.70 -5.26 -10.81
N HIS A 57 -1.57 -4.00 -10.38
CA HIS A 57 -1.63 -2.81 -11.22
C HIS A 57 -0.40 -1.90 -11.11
N GLY A 58 0.55 -2.22 -10.20
CA GLY A 58 1.72 -1.41 -9.94
C GLY A 58 3.03 -2.03 -10.43
N THR A 59 4.11 -1.57 -9.85
CA THR A 59 5.49 -1.95 -10.22
C THR A 59 6.07 -3.04 -9.33
N ASN A 60 5.30 -3.55 -8.35
CA ASN A 60 5.79 -4.46 -7.32
C ASN A 60 5.73 -5.94 -7.74
N THR A 61 6.66 -6.72 -7.21
CA THR A 61 6.67 -8.19 -7.34
C THR A 61 7.02 -8.82 -5.98
N LEU A 62 6.19 -9.75 -5.51
CA LEU A 62 6.52 -10.57 -4.35
C LEU A 62 7.60 -11.59 -4.71
N ALA A 63 8.65 -11.63 -3.92
CA ALA A 63 9.81 -12.50 -4.16
C ALA A 63 9.87 -13.71 -3.24
N GLY A 64 9.01 -13.76 -2.20
CA GLY A 64 9.24 -14.69 -1.10
C GLY A 64 10.46 -14.28 -0.27
N THR A 65 10.96 -15.19 0.57
CA THR A 65 12.01 -14.90 1.56
C THR A 65 13.33 -15.61 1.29
N THR A 66 13.38 -16.50 0.31
CA THR A 66 14.60 -17.27 0.01
C THR A 66 15.52 -16.52 -0.98
N ALA A 67 16.82 -16.64 -0.79
CA ALA A 67 17.82 -16.00 -1.65
C ALA A 67 17.68 -16.36 -3.17
N PRO A 68 17.36 -17.59 -3.57
CA PRO A 68 17.12 -17.91 -4.98
C PRO A 68 15.91 -17.18 -5.55
N GLN A 69 14.79 -17.15 -4.81
CA GLN A 69 13.55 -16.47 -5.22
C GLN A 69 13.79 -14.96 -5.37
N ILE A 70 14.43 -14.32 -4.39
CA ILE A 70 14.77 -12.88 -4.42
C ILE A 70 15.64 -12.56 -5.64
N ARG A 71 16.70 -13.34 -5.89
CA ARG A 71 17.57 -13.14 -7.07
C ARG A 71 16.81 -13.29 -8.38
N ALA A 72 15.89 -14.26 -8.48
CA ALA A 72 15.07 -14.45 -9.67
C ALA A 72 14.11 -13.28 -9.90
N ALA A 73 13.47 -12.77 -8.84
CA ALA A 73 12.58 -11.62 -8.89
C ALA A 73 13.33 -10.34 -9.32
N ILE A 74 14.51 -10.08 -8.74
CA ILE A 74 15.37 -8.95 -9.11
C ILE A 74 15.73 -8.99 -10.61
N ARG A 75 16.20 -10.14 -11.10
CA ARG A 75 16.56 -10.28 -12.52
C ARG A 75 15.39 -10.01 -13.44
N ARG A 76 14.21 -10.53 -13.11
CA ARG A 76 12.99 -10.33 -13.88
C ARG A 76 12.54 -8.86 -13.89
N GLN A 77 12.57 -8.20 -12.74
CA GLN A 77 12.19 -6.79 -12.63
C GLN A 77 13.14 -5.85 -13.37
N LEU A 78 14.45 -6.14 -13.36
CA LEU A 78 15.43 -5.35 -14.10
C LEU A 78 15.29 -5.44 -15.64
N GLN A 79 14.56 -6.45 -16.13
CA GLN A 79 14.28 -6.64 -17.56
C GLN A 79 12.94 -6.05 -18.00
N ARG A 80 12.06 -5.69 -17.05
CA ARG A 80 10.78 -5.03 -17.39
C ARG A 80 11.04 -3.58 -17.78
N PRO A 81 10.39 -3.08 -18.86
CA PRO A 81 10.33 -1.65 -19.09
C PRO A 81 9.68 -0.99 -17.88
N ALA A 82 10.19 0.16 -17.47
CA ALA A 82 9.60 0.99 -16.43
C ALA A 82 8.33 1.65 -17.02
N GLU A 83 7.20 0.99 -16.91
CA GLU A 83 5.90 1.55 -17.23
C GLU A 83 5.24 1.97 -15.92
N ALA A 84 5.18 3.28 -15.69
CA ALA A 84 4.43 3.85 -14.59
C ALA A 84 2.93 3.79 -14.92
N VAL A 85 2.25 2.78 -14.47
CA VAL A 85 0.79 2.73 -14.47
C VAL A 85 0.33 2.98 -13.04
N ALA A 86 -0.07 4.23 -12.76
CA ALA A 86 -0.68 4.53 -11.47
C ALA A 86 -2.03 3.79 -11.37
N PRO A 87 -2.29 3.05 -10.28
CA PRO A 87 -3.60 2.44 -10.05
C PRO A 87 -4.73 3.48 -10.10
N GLU A 88 -5.93 3.04 -10.43
CA GLU A 88 -7.11 3.91 -10.47
C GLU A 88 -7.26 4.69 -9.17
N LYS A 89 -7.52 6.00 -9.26
CA LYS A 89 -7.69 6.94 -8.13
C LYS A 89 -6.41 7.27 -7.34
N TRP A 90 -5.24 6.88 -7.83
CA TRP A 90 -3.96 7.30 -7.24
C TRP A 90 -3.46 8.62 -7.87
N ASP A 91 -4.32 9.61 -7.89
CA ASP A 91 -4.16 10.90 -8.58
C ASP A 91 -4.01 12.10 -7.63
N GLY A 92 -3.85 11.84 -6.33
CA GLY A 92 -3.70 12.87 -5.29
C GLY A 92 -5.01 13.48 -4.79
N HIS A 93 -6.18 13.11 -5.36
CA HIS A 93 -7.50 13.67 -5.02
C HIS A 93 -8.31 12.79 -4.05
N ALA A 94 -7.68 11.89 -3.30
CA ALA A 94 -8.38 11.00 -2.39
C ALA A 94 -9.10 11.76 -1.25
N ALA A 95 -8.46 12.78 -0.69
CA ALA A 95 -9.04 13.59 0.40
C ALA A 95 -10.33 14.30 -0.04
N GLU A 96 -10.36 14.88 -1.23
CA GLU A 96 -11.53 15.54 -1.80
C GLU A 96 -12.70 14.55 -1.95
N ARG A 97 -12.43 13.36 -2.49
CA ARG A 97 -13.44 12.30 -2.63
C ARG A 97 -13.98 11.82 -1.29
N ILE A 98 -13.12 11.70 -0.29
CA ILE A 98 -13.52 11.30 1.07
C ILE A 98 -14.43 12.38 1.66
N VAL A 99 -14.07 13.66 1.57
CA VAL A 99 -14.89 14.77 2.05
C VAL A 99 -16.25 14.79 1.35
N ASP A 100 -16.29 14.65 0.04
CA ASP A 100 -17.53 14.58 -0.73
C ASP A 100 -18.47 13.45 -0.25
N VAL A 101 -17.91 12.26 -0.02
CA VAL A 101 -18.68 11.12 0.51
C VAL A 101 -19.22 11.41 1.91
N LEU A 102 -18.40 11.99 2.78
CA LEU A 102 -18.79 12.33 4.15
C LEU A 102 -19.90 13.40 4.17
N VAL A 103 -19.75 14.46 3.36
CA VAL A 103 -20.77 15.52 3.24
C VAL A 103 -22.09 14.95 2.75
N ARG A 104 -22.09 14.17 1.67
CA ARG A 104 -23.31 13.51 1.15
C ARG A 104 -23.94 12.55 2.17
N ALA A 105 -23.12 11.80 2.89
CA ALA A 105 -23.60 10.91 3.93
C ALA A 105 -24.17 11.66 5.13
N SER A 106 -23.64 12.83 5.49
CA SER A 106 -24.15 13.65 6.58
C SER A 106 -25.46 14.36 6.23
N ALA A 107 -25.64 14.72 4.96
CA ALA A 107 -26.87 15.35 4.46
C ALA A 107 -28.04 14.35 4.24
N ALA A 108 -27.75 13.03 4.25
CA ALA A 108 -28.78 12.01 4.06
C ALA A 108 -29.73 11.94 5.27
N PRO A 109 -31.07 11.74 5.06
CA PRO A 109 -32.05 11.56 6.14
C PRO A 109 -31.64 10.41 7.07
N ALA A 110 -31.92 10.55 8.38
CA ALA A 110 -31.52 9.57 9.41
C ALA A 110 -31.95 8.13 9.08
N LYS A 111 -33.12 7.94 8.44
CA LYS A 111 -33.60 6.63 7.99
C LYS A 111 -32.70 5.99 6.93
N ALA A 112 -32.23 6.75 5.95
CA ALA A 112 -31.32 6.26 4.91
C ALA A 112 -29.90 5.93 5.46
N ARG A 113 -29.51 6.57 6.56
CA ARG A 113 -28.26 6.25 7.29
C ARG A 113 -28.36 4.92 8.04
N ALA A 114 -29.51 4.67 8.71
CA ALA A 114 -29.77 3.43 9.42
C ALA A 114 -29.82 2.22 8.48
N ASP A 115 -30.48 2.36 7.33
CA ASP A 115 -30.59 1.29 6.34
C ASP A 115 -29.23 0.91 5.73
N ARG A 116 -28.31 1.87 5.52
CA ARG A 116 -26.94 1.60 5.05
C ARG A 116 -26.10 0.86 6.10
N LEU A 117 -26.22 1.22 7.37
CA LEU A 117 -25.54 0.54 8.48
C LEU A 117 -26.07 -0.89 8.68
N ALA A 118 -27.37 -1.13 8.46
CA ALA A 118 -27.98 -2.45 8.55
C ALA A 118 -27.52 -3.41 7.43
N ILE A 119 -27.21 -2.89 6.24
CA ILE A 119 -26.72 -3.70 5.11
C ILE A 119 -25.27 -4.12 5.33
N ASP A 120 -24.43 -3.30 5.94
CA ASP A 120 -23.02 -3.60 6.21
C ASP A 120 -22.81 -4.59 7.35
N GLY A 121 -23.81 -4.81 8.20
CA GLY A 121 -23.82 -5.83 9.27
C GLY A 121 -23.87 -7.30 8.77
N ARG A 122 -23.92 -7.55 7.47
CA ARG A 122 -23.94 -8.89 6.87
C ARG A 122 -22.63 -9.30 6.20
N ARG A 123 -21.49 -8.83 6.68
CA ARG A 123 -20.20 -9.42 6.26
C ARG A 123 -20.03 -10.77 6.95
N PRO A 124 -19.91 -11.89 6.24
CA PRO A 124 -19.60 -13.17 6.87
C PRO A 124 -18.19 -13.10 7.44
N GLY A 125 -18.06 -13.19 8.75
CA GLY A 125 -16.77 -13.46 9.40
C GLY A 125 -16.20 -12.39 10.33
N PHE A 126 -16.89 -11.29 10.64
CA PHE A 126 -16.43 -10.36 11.67
C PHE A 126 -17.26 -10.55 12.96
N THR A 127 -16.81 -11.43 13.85
CA THR A 127 -17.28 -11.47 15.23
C THR A 127 -16.48 -10.46 16.04
N VAL A 128 -17.14 -9.39 16.49
CA VAL A 128 -16.57 -8.52 17.53
C VAL A 128 -16.63 -9.32 18.83
N ASP A 129 -15.45 -9.66 19.37
CA ASP A 129 -15.34 -10.26 20.67
C ASP A 129 -15.83 -9.25 21.72
N ALA A 130 -16.93 -9.60 22.42
CA ALA A 130 -17.60 -8.72 23.37
C ALA A 130 -16.82 -8.55 24.70
N ASN A 131 -15.54 -8.92 24.72
CA ASN A 131 -14.70 -8.93 25.90
C ASN A 131 -13.51 -7.95 25.81
N VAL A 132 -13.79 -6.71 25.39
CA VAL A 132 -12.83 -5.61 25.55
C VAL A 132 -12.99 -5.07 26.98
N PRO A 133 -11.98 -5.17 27.86
CA PRO A 133 -12.06 -4.59 29.19
C PRO A 133 -12.14 -3.07 29.09
N GLU A 134 -13.13 -2.49 29.80
CA GLU A 134 -13.28 -1.05 29.99
C GLU A 134 -12.01 -0.42 30.57
N ALA A 135 -11.61 0.70 29.94
CA ALA A 135 -10.86 1.83 30.44
C ALA A 135 -9.70 1.59 31.44
N ILE A 136 -8.51 1.91 30.96
CA ILE A 136 -7.37 2.26 31.81
C ILE A 136 -7.70 3.63 32.47
N PRO A 137 -7.76 3.73 33.81
CA PRO A 137 -7.91 5.03 34.47
C PRO A 137 -6.63 5.86 34.34
N ALA A 138 -6.81 7.18 34.33
CA ALA A 138 -5.81 8.22 34.17
C ALA A 138 -4.69 8.21 35.23
#